data_6abad99993e39351bc4d0b6a6f6846ed
#
_entry.id   6abad99993e39351bc4d0b6a6f6846ed
#
_cell.length_a   1.000
_cell.length_b   1.000
_cell.length_c   1.000
_cell.angle_alpha   90.00
_cell.angle_beta   90.00
_cell.angle_gamma   90.00
#
_symmetry.space_group_name_H-M   'P 1'
#
loop_
_entity.id
_entity.type
_entity.pdbx_description
1 polymer ?
#
loop_
_entity_poly.entity_id
_entity_poly.type
_entity_poly.pdbx_seq_one_letter_code
_entity_poly.pdbx_strand_id
1 'polypeptide(L)'
;MSRNSADVVVIGGGVVGCAVAFELAQRGCTNVTLIERNTPASGSSGRCGAGVRQQFGTELNCVLAREAVRIFERMDEYLDYEPSVEFRQSGYLMLAFSDHQWEQFLANVALERSLDIDVRTLTCQQALEIVPFLNIDGMVGATFCQEDGHANPFHTTFAYARAARRLGVEILTHTEVTGIEVENDKIRAVVTDRGRIATSTVVNCAGAYSGQVAAMAGIDLPVWGERHQILITEPVEPIMGPMVISFHHDFYCQQVPHGS
;
A
#
# COMPACT_ATOMS: atom_id res chain seq x y z
N MET A 1 -12.04 2.56 -29.24
CA MET A 1 -10.65 2.71 -29.70
C MET A 1 -9.88 3.32 -28.55
N SER A 2 -8.73 2.76 -28.18
CA SER A 2 -7.85 3.36 -27.17
C SER A 2 -7.33 4.71 -27.66
N ARG A 3 -7.06 5.63 -26.74
CA ARG A 3 -6.49 6.95 -27.05
C ARG A 3 -5.07 6.77 -27.64
N ASN A 4 -4.75 7.51 -28.68
CA ASN A 4 -3.40 7.50 -29.28
C ASN A 4 -2.46 8.51 -28.59
N SER A 5 -2.97 9.31 -27.65
CA SER A 5 -2.20 10.29 -26.88
C SER A 5 -2.80 10.51 -25.50
N ALA A 6 -1.94 10.81 -24.53
CA ALA A 6 -2.27 11.18 -23.18
C ALA A 6 -1.35 12.30 -22.67
N ASP A 7 -1.84 13.15 -21.79
CA ASP A 7 -0.99 14.18 -21.12
C ASP A 7 -0.05 13.49 -20.12
N VAL A 8 -0.59 12.45 -19.43
CA VAL A 8 0.17 11.63 -18.50
C VAL A 8 -0.15 10.17 -18.74
N VAL A 9 0.88 9.32 -18.84
CA VAL A 9 0.76 7.86 -18.81
C VAL A 9 1.25 7.35 -17.46
N VAL A 10 0.40 6.62 -16.75
CA VAL A 10 0.73 5.93 -15.49
C VAL A 10 0.97 4.46 -15.80
N ILE A 11 2.13 3.93 -15.44
CA ILE A 11 2.52 2.53 -15.69
C ILE A 11 2.41 1.73 -14.40
N GLY A 12 1.47 0.78 -14.38
CA GLY A 12 1.19 -0.12 -13.26
C GLY A 12 -0.17 0.13 -12.60
N GLY A 13 -1.01 -0.90 -12.59
CA GLY A 13 -2.37 -0.90 -12.00
C GLY A 13 -2.44 -1.40 -10.55
N GLY A 14 -1.35 -1.27 -9.79
CA GLY A 14 -1.37 -1.46 -8.34
C GLY A 14 -2.07 -0.30 -7.62
N VAL A 15 -2.22 -0.40 -6.29
CA VAL A 15 -2.88 0.65 -5.48
C VAL A 15 -2.27 2.03 -5.71
N VAL A 16 -0.94 2.12 -5.80
CA VAL A 16 -0.24 3.40 -6.02
C VAL A 16 -0.60 3.99 -7.39
N GLY A 17 -0.54 3.20 -8.47
CA GLY A 17 -0.86 3.71 -9.81
C GLY A 17 -2.33 4.11 -9.96
N CYS A 18 -3.25 3.32 -9.39
CA CYS A 18 -4.68 3.67 -9.39
C CYS A 18 -4.96 4.94 -8.58
N ALA A 19 -4.31 5.10 -7.42
CA ALA A 19 -4.44 6.32 -6.61
C ALA A 19 -3.85 7.54 -7.34
N VAL A 20 -2.66 7.43 -7.92
CA VAL A 20 -2.04 8.53 -8.70
C VAL A 20 -2.93 8.94 -9.87
N ALA A 21 -3.48 7.98 -10.62
CA ALA A 21 -4.36 8.28 -11.75
C ALA A 21 -5.65 8.99 -11.31
N PHE A 22 -6.24 8.55 -10.19
CA PHE A 22 -7.39 9.22 -9.57
C PHE A 22 -7.06 10.65 -9.15
N GLU A 23 -5.97 10.84 -8.41
CA GLU A 23 -5.57 12.12 -7.87
C GLU A 23 -5.20 13.14 -8.97
N LEU A 24 -4.58 12.69 -10.05
CA LEU A 24 -4.32 13.53 -11.23
C LEU A 24 -5.65 14.01 -11.85
N ALA A 25 -6.58 13.08 -12.08
CA ALA A 25 -7.88 13.40 -12.68
C ALA A 25 -8.71 14.32 -11.76
N GLN A 26 -8.72 14.09 -10.46
CA GLN A 26 -9.40 14.93 -9.48
C GLN A 26 -8.85 16.37 -9.47
N ARG A 27 -7.57 16.55 -9.75
CA ARG A 27 -6.91 17.86 -9.87
C ARG A 27 -7.03 18.48 -11.28
N GLY A 28 -7.84 17.91 -12.16
CA GLY A 28 -8.15 18.43 -13.48
C GLY A 28 -7.28 17.92 -14.63
N CYS A 29 -6.34 17.00 -14.39
CA CYS A 29 -5.63 16.30 -15.45
C CYS A 29 -6.47 15.12 -15.94
N THR A 30 -7.39 15.35 -16.88
CA THR A 30 -8.38 14.35 -17.32
C THR A 30 -7.93 13.48 -18.50
N ASN A 31 -6.85 13.87 -19.20
CA ASN A 31 -6.27 13.08 -20.30
C ASN A 31 -5.15 12.17 -19.76
N VAL A 32 -5.50 11.31 -18.79
CA VAL A 32 -4.62 10.33 -18.17
C VAL A 32 -4.94 8.95 -18.71
N THR A 33 -3.90 8.17 -19.04
CA THR A 33 -4.00 6.76 -19.38
C THR A 33 -3.19 5.95 -18.38
N LEU A 34 -3.83 4.99 -17.68
CA LEU A 34 -3.17 4.00 -16.84
C LEU A 34 -3.03 2.70 -17.63
N ILE A 35 -1.83 2.13 -17.64
CA ILE A 35 -1.52 0.89 -18.34
C ILE A 35 -1.16 -0.19 -17.32
N GLU A 36 -1.86 -1.33 -17.40
CA GLU A 36 -1.62 -2.50 -16.57
C GLU A 36 -1.53 -3.76 -17.44
N ARG A 37 -0.44 -4.51 -17.29
CA ARG A 37 -0.19 -5.71 -18.09
C ARG A 37 -1.19 -6.86 -17.82
N ASN A 38 -1.76 -6.91 -16.62
CA ASN A 38 -2.79 -7.88 -16.27
C ASN A 38 -4.08 -7.15 -15.86
N THR A 39 -4.50 -7.31 -14.61
CA THR A 39 -5.64 -6.63 -14.00
C THR A 39 -5.19 -5.78 -12.82
N PRO A 40 -5.93 -4.72 -12.45
CA PRO A 40 -5.64 -3.99 -11.22
C PRO A 40 -5.51 -4.93 -10.02
N ALA A 41 -4.59 -4.61 -9.12
CA ALA A 41 -4.22 -5.40 -7.94
C ALA A 41 -3.55 -6.76 -8.21
N SER A 42 -3.26 -7.15 -9.44
CA SER A 42 -2.62 -8.45 -9.75
C SER A 42 -1.15 -8.58 -9.30
N GLY A 43 -0.50 -7.46 -8.97
CA GLY A 43 0.87 -7.40 -8.45
C GLY A 43 0.93 -7.51 -6.92
N SER A 44 1.90 -6.81 -6.30
CA SER A 44 2.11 -6.81 -4.85
C SER A 44 0.91 -6.32 -4.06
N SER A 45 0.09 -5.41 -4.62
CA SER A 45 -1.12 -4.90 -3.96
C SER A 45 -2.10 -6.00 -3.57
N GLY A 46 -2.37 -6.97 -4.44
CA GLY A 46 -3.29 -8.07 -4.14
C GLY A 46 -2.61 -9.29 -3.49
N ARG A 47 -1.34 -9.17 -3.11
CA ARG A 47 -0.54 -10.25 -2.50
C ARG A 47 0.12 -9.81 -1.20
N CYS A 48 -0.55 -8.95 -0.45
CA CYS A 48 -0.06 -8.41 0.81
C CYS A 48 -1.10 -8.61 1.91
N GLY A 49 -0.67 -8.52 3.17
CA GLY A 49 -1.57 -8.52 4.32
C GLY A 49 -2.38 -7.23 4.49
N ALA A 50 -2.17 -6.24 3.63
CA ALA A 50 -2.89 -4.97 3.61
C ALA A 50 -2.99 -4.25 4.96
N GLY A 51 -1.98 -4.39 5.80
CA GLY A 51 -1.86 -3.65 7.05
C GLY A 51 -1.75 -2.14 6.79
N VAL A 52 -2.49 -1.37 7.55
CA VAL A 52 -2.47 0.09 7.57
C VAL A 52 -1.99 0.50 8.95
N ARG A 53 -0.81 1.15 9.04
CA ARG A 53 -0.10 1.37 10.29
C ARG A 53 0.46 2.78 10.36
N GLN A 54 0.37 3.40 11.54
CA GLN A 54 0.94 4.73 11.84
C GLN A 54 2.24 4.66 12.64
N GLN A 55 2.55 3.52 13.25
CA GLN A 55 3.72 3.31 14.11
C GLN A 55 5.01 3.24 13.28
N PHE A 56 5.73 4.36 13.19
CA PHE A 56 6.99 4.51 12.45
C PHE A 56 8.03 5.30 13.28
N GLY A 57 9.32 5.12 12.93
CA GLY A 57 10.45 5.77 13.62
C GLY A 57 10.90 7.10 13.02
N THR A 58 10.18 7.68 12.04
CA THR A 58 10.54 8.98 11.44
C THR A 58 9.30 9.86 11.29
N GLU A 59 9.47 11.15 11.54
CA GLU A 59 8.38 12.13 11.48
C GLU A 59 7.62 12.10 10.16
N LEU A 60 8.34 12.10 9.03
CA LEU A 60 7.71 12.09 7.71
C LEU A 60 6.84 10.85 7.51
N ASN A 61 7.32 9.66 7.90
CA ASN A 61 6.55 8.44 7.76
C ASN A 61 5.32 8.42 8.68
N CYS A 62 5.45 8.92 9.92
CA CYS A 62 4.33 9.05 10.85
C CYS A 62 3.25 9.98 10.28
N VAL A 63 3.63 11.17 9.78
CA VAL A 63 2.68 12.14 9.19
C VAL A 63 1.99 11.55 7.97
N LEU A 64 2.73 10.95 7.04
CA LEU A 64 2.14 10.32 5.84
C LEU A 64 1.19 9.18 6.21
N ALA A 65 1.56 8.35 7.17
CA ALA A 65 0.75 7.22 7.61
C ALA A 65 -0.52 7.66 8.34
N ARG A 66 -0.42 8.67 9.22
CA ARG A 66 -1.59 9.28 9.88
C ARG A 66 -2.58 9.85 8.86
N GLU A 67 -2.10 10.61 7.87
CA GLU A 67 -2.98 11.14 6.82
C GLU A 67 -3.57 10.01 5.95
N ALA A 68 -2.81 8.91 5.74
CA ALA A 68 -3.34 7.74 5.04
C ALA A 68 -4.48 7.07 5.84
N VAL A 69 -4.33 6.89 7.16
CA VAL A 69 -5.41 6.34 8.02
C VAL A 69 -6.66 7.21 7.92
N ARG A 70 -6.54 8.54 8.01
CA ARG A 70 -7.66 9.48 7.84
C ARG A 70 -8.37 9.35 6.48
N ILE A 71 -7.62 8.99 5.42
CA ILE A 71 -8.22 8.69 4.12
C ILE A 71 -8.95 7.35 4.18
N PHE A 72 -8.36 6.31 4.77
CA PHE A 72 -8.97 4.99 4.88
C PHE A 72 -10.28 5.02 5.68
N GLU A 73 -10.37 5.81 6.75
CA GLU A 73 -11.58 5.97 7.58
C GLU A 73 -12.81 6.44 6.80
N ARG A 74 -12.61 7.19 5.71
CA ARG A 74 -13.69 7.74 4.87
C ARG A 74 -13.55 7.33 3.40
N MET A 75 -12.75 6.30 3.11
CA MET A 75 -12.39 5.96 1.72
C MET A 75 -13.60 5.54 0.89
N ASP A 76 -14.55 4.84 1.47
CA ASP A 76 -15.78 4.41 0.78
C ASP A 76 -16.59 5.63 0.30
N GLU A 77 -16.77 6.61 1.17
CA GLU A 77 -17.44 7.89 0.84
C GLU A 77 -16.58 8.72 -0.14
N TYR A 78 -15.29 8.88 0.16
CA TYR A 78 -14.38 9.68 -0.65
C TYR A 78 -14.25 9.19 -2.09
N LEU A 79 -14.27 7.88 -2.29
CA LEU A 79 -14.18 7.25 -3.60
C LEU A 79 -15.54 6.82 -4.17
N ASP A 80 -16.65 7.09 -3.47
CA ASP A 80 -18.01 6.64 -3.86
C ASP A 80 -17.97 5.14 -4.25
N TYR A 81 -17.61 4.30 -3.27
CA TYR A 81 -17.36 2.87 -3.47
C TYR A 81 -18.26 2.01 -2.58
N GLU A 82 -19.40 1.54 -3.11
CA GLU A 82 -20.38 0.76 -2.37
C GLU A 82 -19.90 -0.60 -1.81
N PRO A 83 -19.02 -1.37 -2.49
CA PRO A 83 -18.58 -2.66 -1.92
C PRO A 83 -17.77 -2.55 -0.62
N SER A 84 -17.39 -1.34 -0.19
CA SER A 84 -16.47 -1.04 0.90
C SER A 84 -15.02 -1.53 0.69
N VAL A 85 -14.06 -0.74 1.14
CA VAL A 85 -12.65 -1.13 1.22
C VAL A 85 -12.38 -2.00 2.45
N GLU A 86 -13.39 -2.24 3.28
CA GLU A 86 -13.34 -3.09 4.48
C GLU A 86 -12.23 -2.66 5.44
N PHE A 87 -11.98 -1.35 5.58
CA PHE A 87 -11.02 -0.87 6.55
C PHE A 87 -11.49 -1.14 7.97
N ARG A 88 -10.69 -1.89 8.73
CA ARG A 88 -10.97 -2.29 10.11
C ARG A 88 -9.85 -1.81 11.02
N GLN A 89 -10.18 -0.91 11.93
CA GLN A 89 -9.28 -0.42 12.98
C GLN A 89 -9.28 -1.38 14.16
N SER A 90 -8.81 -2.59 13.94
CA SER A 90 -8.66 -3.62 14.97
C SER A 90 -7.37 -3.50 15.77
N GLY A 91 -6.54 -2.53 15.41
CA GLY A 91 -5.26 -2.25 16.05
C GLY A 91 -4.08 -2.96 15.39
N TYR A 92 -2.89 -2.51 15.80
CA TYR A 92 -1.61 -3.09 15.40
C TYR A 92 -0.71 -3.24 16.63
N LEU A 93 -0.34 -4.47 16.96
CA LEU A 93 0.48 -4.84 18.10
C LEU A 93 1.90 -5.15 17.62
N MET A 94 2.88 -4.37 18.08
CA MET A 94 4.29 -4.55 17.74
C MET A 94 5.02 -5.08 18.98
N LEU A 95 5.73 -6.20 18.82
CA LEU A 95 6.39 -6.95 19.91
C LEU A 95 7.87 -6.63 19.99
N ALA A 96 8.40 -6.37 21.19
CA ALA A 96 9.82 -6.17 21.46
C ALA A 96 10.38 -7.35 22.24
N PHE A 97 11.51 -7.90 21.76
CA PHE A 97 12.21 -9.05 22.35
C PHE A 97 13.65 -8.75 22.77
N SER A 98 14.05 -7.47 22.84
CA SER A 98 15.32 -7.04 23.41
C SER A 98 15.20 -5.64 24.01
N ASP A 99 16.06 -5.32 24.99
CA ASP A 99 16.10 -3.99 25.60
C ASP A 99 16.37 -2.89 24.56
N HIS A 100 17.30 -3.14 23.65
CA HIS A 100 17.62 -2.20 22.57
C HIS A 100 16.40 -1.93 21.66
N GLN A 101 15.65 -2.97 21.28
CA GLN A 101 14.44 -2.81 20.48
C GLN A 101 13.36 -2.05 21.28
N TRP A 102 13.26 -2.34 22.59
CA TRP A 102 12.29 -1.66 23.46
C TRP A 102 12.61 -0.17 23.62
N GLU A 103 13.88 0.19 23.85
CA GLU A 103 14.33 1.59 23.90
C GLU A 103 13.99 2.33 22.60
N GLN A 104 14.21 1.69 21.45
CA GLN A 104 13.83 2.26 20.17
C GLN A 104 12.29 2.45 20.05
N PHE A 105 11.51 1.48 20.50
CA PHE A 105 10.03 1.61 20.50
C PHE A 105 9.57 2.75 21.41
N LEU A 106 10.16 2.91 22.57
CA LEU A 106 9.84 4.04 23.47
C LEU A 106 10.15 5.40 22.82
N ALA A 107 11.28 5.51 22.13
CA ALA A 107 11.62 6.72 21.38
C ALA A 107 10.62 6.98 20.24
N ASN A 108 10.22 5.94 19.50
CA ASN A 108 9.21 6.04 18.45
C ASN A 108 7.85 6.48 19.02
N VAL A 109 7.40 5.90 20.13
CA VAL A 109 6.14 6.28 20.82
C VAL A 109 6.16 7.75 21.24
N ALA A 110 7.29 8.24 21.73
CA ALA A 110 7.42 9.66 22.08
C ALA A 110 7.25 10.57 20.85
N LEU A 111 7.83 10.21 19.72
CA LEU A 111 7.66 10.89 18.43
C LEU A 111 6.21 10.81 17.95
N GLU A 112 5.64 9.62 17.92
CA GLU A 112 4.28 9.35 17.41
C GLU A 112 3.24 10.15 18.20
N ARG A 113 3.34 10.16 19.53
CA ARG A 113 2.45 10.98 20.40
C ARG A 113 2.62 12.47 20.17
N SER A 114 3.83 12.95 19.88
CA SER A 114 4.07 14.36 19.54
C SER A 114 3.41 14.78 18.21
N LEU A 115 3.03 13.81 17.39
CA LEU A 115 2.35 13.96 16.12
C LEU A 115 0.86 13.56 16.17
N ASP A 116 0.26 13.56 17.37
CA ASP A 116 -1.16 13.19 17.58
C ASP A 116 -1.53 11.77 17.11
N ILE A 117 -0.60 10.81 17.25
CA ILE A 117 -0.88 9.38 17.04
C ILE A 117 -0.98 8.70 18.41
N ASP A 118 -2.13 8.10 18.72
CA ASP A 118 -2.39 7.47 20.03
C ASP A 118 -1.78 6.07 20.12
N VAL A 119 -0.47 6.01 20.31
CA VAL A 119 0.26 4.76 20.54
C VAL A 119 0.47 4.52 22.02
N ARG A 120 0.11 3.33 22.50
CA ARG A 120 0.29 2.89 23.87
C ARG A 120 1.47 1.94 24.00
N THR A 121 2.23 2.09 25.09
CA THR A 121 3.19 1.09 25.54
C THR A 121 2.48 0.08 26.44
N LEU A 122 2.77 -1.21 26.26
CA LEU A 122 2.13 -2.29 26.98
C LEU A 122 3.18 -3.18 27.65
N THR A 123 2.87 -3.66 28.84
CA THR A 123 3.57 -4.80 29.46
C THR A 123 3.21 -6.09 28.72
N CYS A 124 4.01 -7.15 28.92
CA CYS A 124 3.71 -8.48 28.35
C CYS A 124 2.31 -8.97 28.74
N GLN A 125 1.89 -8.72 30.00
CA GLN A 125 0.56 -9.11 30.49
C GLN A 125 -0.56 -8.35 29.80
N GLN A 126 -0.39 -7.05 29.59
CA GLN A 126 -1.37 -6.24 28.84
C GLN A 126 -1.46 -6.65 27.36
N ALA A 127 -0.36 -7.08 26.76
CA ALA A 127 -0.39 -7.64 25.41
C ALA A 127 -1.19 -8.96 25.33
N LEU A 128 -1.10 -9.81 26.38
CA LEU A 128 -1.93 -11.03 26.51
C LEU A 128 -3.42 -10.74 26.68
N GLU A 129 -3.79 -9.59 27.27
CA GLU A 129 -5.20 -9.18 27.37
C GLU A 129 -5.79 -8.86 25.98
N ILE A 130 -4.95 -8.42 25.05
CA ILE A 130 -5.34 -8.11 23.67
C ILE A 130 -5.28 -9.37 22.78
N VAL A 131 -4.22 -10.19 22.92
CA VAL A 131 -4.02 -11.43 22.17
C VAL A 131 -3.70 -12.57 23.15
N PRO A 132 -4.73 -13.30 23.64
CA PRO A 132 -4.58 -14.24 24.76
C PRO A 132 -3.68 -15.47 24.50
N PHE A 133 -3.42 -15.81 23.27
CA PHE A 133 -2.55 -16.96 22.89
C PHE A 133 -1.14 -16.54 22.47
N LEU A 134 -0.77 -15.26 22.70
CA LEU A 134 0.56 -14.77 22.38
C LEU A 134 1.62 -15.49 23.22
N ASN A 135 2.67 -16.00 22.58
CA ASN A 135 3.86 -16.44 23.34
C ASN A 135 4.70 -15.22 23.74
N ILE A 136 4.80 -15.00 25.05
CA ILE A 136 5.55 -13.88 25.64
C ILE A 136 6.94 -14.25 26.16
N ASP A 137 7.40 -15.47 25.94
CA ASP A 137 8.73 -15.90 26.39
C ASP A 137 9.84 -15.06 25.74
N GLY A 138 10.62 -14.39 26.58
CA GLY A 138 11.66 -13.47 26.13
C GLY A 138 11.17 -12.09 25.66
N MET A 139 9.87 -11.84 25.69
CA MET A 139 9.30 -10.54 25.32
C MET A 139 9.59 -9.51 26.44
N VAL A 140 9.98 -8.30 26.05
CA VAL A 140 10.28 -7.17 26.96
C VAL A 140 9.08 -6.24 27.10
N GLY A 141 8.32 -6.06 26.03
CA GLY A 141 7.15 -5.22 26.00
C GLY A 141 6.52 -5.16 24.61
N ALA A 142 5.48 -4.35 24.45
CA ALA A 142 4.83 -4.13 23.17
C ALA A 142 4.35 -2.69 23.00
N THR A 143 4.12 -2.28 21.77
CA THR A 143 3.37 -1.05 21.45
C THR A 143 2.09 -1.39 20.72
N PHE A 144 1.07 -0.57 20.90
CA PHE A 144 -0.25 -0.79 20.33
C PHE A 144 -0.90 0.53 19.91
N CYS A 145 -1.37 0.58 18.67
CA CYS A 145 -2.20 1.67 18.15
C CYS A 145 -3.54 1.11 17.72
N GLN A 146 -4.63 1.54 18.37
CA GLN A 146 -5.99 1.06 18.06
C GLN A 146 -6.49 1.55 16.71
N GLU A 147 -6.04 2.73 16.26
CA GLU A 147 -6.44 3.34 14.98
C GLU A 147 -5.78 2.68 13.77
N ASP A 148 -4.73 1.89 14.01
CA ASP A 148 -4.13 1.04 13.00
C ASP A 148 -5.05 -0.16 12.69
N GLY A 149 -4.82 -0.81 11.57
CA GLY A 149 -5.63 -1.97 11.21
C GLY A 149 -5.27 -2.55 9.85
N HIS A 150 -6.27 -3.02 9.14
CA HIS A 150 -6.10 -3.57 7.79
C HIS A 150 -7.31 -3.26 6.91
N ALA A 151 -7.10 -3.30 5.59
CA ALA A 151 -8.15 -3.10 4.59
C ALA A 151 -8.18 -4.29 3.62
N ASN A 152 -9.17 -4.33 2.74
CA ASN A 152 -9.16 -5.27 1.63
C ASN A 152 -8.32 -4.69 0.48
N PRO A 153 -7.17 -5.30 0.10
CA PRO A 153 -6.25 -4.72 -0.87
C PRO A 153 -6.83 -4.68 -2.29
N PHE A 154 -7.70 -5.64 -2.63
CA PHE A 154 -8.40 -5.65 -3.91
C PHE A 154 -9.43 -4.53 -3.97
N HIS A 155 -10.30 -4.43 -2.96
CA HIS A 155 -11.31 -3.38 -2.88
C HIS A 155 -10.69 -1.99 -2.84
N THR A 156 -9.62 -1.77 -2.08
CA THR A 156 -8.87 -0.51 -2.05
C THR A 156 -8.37 -0.12 -3.44
N THR A 157 -7.74 -1.06 -4.17
CA THR A 157 -7.24 -0.79 -5.52
C THR A 157 -8.37 -0.56 -6.52
N PHE A 158 -9.45 -1.35 -6.44
CA PHE A 158 -10.61 -1.22 -7.33
C PHE A 158 -11.40 0.06 -7.08
N ALA A 159 -11.48 0.52 -5.83
CA ALA A 159 -12.12 1.78 -5.47
C ALA A 159 -11.44 2.95 -6.19
N TYR A 160 -10.12 3.07 -6.09
CA TYR A 160 -9.35 4.07 -6.82
C TYR A 160 -9.51 3.93 -8.34
N ALA A 161 -9.40 2.70 -8.88
CA ALA A 161 -9.53 2.47 -10.32
C ALA A 161 -10.92 2.86 -10.86
N ARG A 162 -12.00 2.55 -10.11
CA ARG A 162 -13.37 2.95 -10.48
C ARG A 162 -13.56 4.46 -10.39
N ALA A 163 -13.08 5.08 -9.32
CA ALA A 163 -13.13 6.53 -9.15
C ALA A 163 -12.36 7.26 -10.26
N ALA A 164 -11.16 6.80 -10.61
CA ALA A 164 -10.38 7.33 -11.73
C ALA A 164 -11.15 7.24 -13.07
N ARG A 165 -11.76 6.08 -13.36
CA ARG A 165 -12.58 5.91 -14.57
C ARG A 165 -13.77 6.87 -14.63
N ARG A 166 -14.46 7.11 -13.50
CA ARG A 166 -15.57 8.09 -13.46
C ARG A 166 -15.11 9.50 -13.80
N LEU A 167 -13.86 9.84 -13.47
CA LEU A 167 -13.24 11.12 -13.83
C LEU A 167 -12.63 11.15 -15.23
N GLY A 168 -12.83 10.09 -16.04
CA GLY A 168 -12.40 10.05 -17.43
C GLY A 168 -11.02 9.47 -17.70
N VAL A 169 -10.35 8.89 -16.69
CA VAL A 169 -9.09 8.16 -16.89
C VAL A 169 -9.33 6.90 -17.72
N GLU A 170 -8.55 6.72 -18.78
CA GLU A 170 -8.53 5.47 -19.53
C GLU A 170 -7.64 4.45 -18.79
N ILE A 171 -8.18 3.26 -18.49
CA ILE A 171 -7.42 2.17 -17.85
C ILE A 171 -7.34 1.01 -18.82
N LEU A 172 -6.15 0.78 -19.38
CA LEU A 172 -5.83 -0.29 -20.31
C LEU A 172 -5.29 -1.48 -19.51
N THR A 173 -6.11 -2.52 -19.37
CA THR A 173 -5.72 -3.80 -18.79
C THR A 173 -5.22 -4.76 -19.86
N HIS A 174 -4.50 -5.82 -19.44
CA HIS A 174 -3.89 -6.79 -20.36
C HIS A 174 -3.07 -6.10 -21.45
N THR A 175 -2.37 -5.03 -21.09
CA THR A 175 -1.56 -4.20 -21.98
C THR A 175 -0.18 -4.02 -21.35
N GLU A 176 0.85 -4.55 -21.99
CA GLU A 176 2.21 -4.51 -21.48
C GLU A 176 2.98 -3.35 -22.11
N VAL A 177 3.62 -2.55 -21.27
CA VAL A 177 4.59 -1.54 -21.73
C VAL A 177 5.87 -2.25 -22.12
N THR A 178 6.27 -2.10 -23.38
CA THR A 178 7.45 -2.73 -23.98
C THR A 178 8.59 -1.75 -24.26
N GLY A 179 8.32 -0.43 -24.16
CA GLY A 179 9.33 0.60 -24.37
C GLY A 179 8.83 2.00 -24.05
N ILE A 180 9.79 2.91 -23.89
CA ILE A 180 9.55 4.36 -23.76
C ILE A 180 10.43 5.06 -24.79
N GLU A 181 9.81 5.81 -25.70
CA GLU A 181 10.52 6.60 -26.70
C GLU A 181 11.05 7.88 -26.07
N VAL A 182 12.35 8.09 -26.17
CA VAL A 182 13.04 9.31 -25.67
C VAL A 182 13.81 9.93 -26.84
N GLU A 183 13.60 11.23 -27.07
CA GLU A 183 14.32 12.01 -28.07
C GLU A 183 14.78 13.34 -27.43
N ASN A 184 16.06 13.66 -27.55
CA ASN A 184 16.65 14.87 -26.98
C ASN A 184 16.32 15.02 -25.47
N ASP A 185 16.51 13.98 -24.70
CA ASP A 185 16.24 13.87 -23.25
C ASP A 185 14.79 14.17 -22.85
N LYS A 186 13.85 13.98 -23.80
CA LYS A 186 12.41 14.17 -23.55
C LYS A 186 11.63 12.92 -23.96
N ILE A 187 10.71 12.51 -23.10
CA ILE A 187 9.76 11.46 -23.42
C ILE A 187 8.85 11.90 -24.58
N ARG A 188 8.62 11.02 -25.54
CA ARG A 188 7.75 11.22 -26.70
C ARG A 188 6.56 10.29 -26.72
N ALA A 189 6.75 9.06 -26.26
CA ALA A 189 5.67 8.08 -26.23
C ALA A 189 5.99 6.92 -25.29
N VAL A 190 4.95 6.19 -24.92
CA VAL A 190 5.00 4.85 -24.37
C VAL A 190 4.61 3.86 -25.47
N VAL A 191 5.40 2.82 -25.65
CA VAL A 191 5.14 1.72 -26.57
C VAL A 191 4.61 0.54 -25.78
N THR A 192 3.54 -0.08 -26.29
CA THR A 192 2.91 -1.25 -25.69
C THR A 192 2.81 -2.38 -26.71
N ASP A 193 2.50 -3.58 -26.27
CA ASP A 193 2.16 -4.74 -27.11
C ASP A 193 0.89 -4.53 -27.96
N ARG A 194 0.13 -3.44 -27.70
CA ARG A 194 -1.11 -3.09 -28.40
C ARG A 194 -1.05 -1.77 -29.17
N GLY A 195 0.08 -1.12 -29.18
CA GLY A 195 0.28 0.11 -29.92
C GLY A 195 1.05 1.17 -29.16
N ARG A 196 1.05 2.38 -29.68
CA ARG A 196 1.84 3.51 -29.23
C ARG A 196 0.93 4.61 -28.68
N ILE A 197 1.29 5.18 -27.54
CA ILE A 197 0.59 6.30 -26.90
C ILE A 197 1.56 7.47 -26.78
N ALA A 198 1.30 8.56 -27.53
CA ALA A 198 2.10 9.77 -27.44
C ALA A 198 1.89 10.46 -26.09
N THR A 199 2.98 10.79 -25.40
CA THR A 199 2.97 11.51 -24.13
C THR A 199 4.32 12.17 -23.89
N SER A 200 4.31 13.24 -23.09
CA SER A 200 5.55 13.86 -22.59
C SER A 200 5.82 13.53 -21.12
N THR A 201 4.90 12.85 -20.44
CA THR A 201 5.00 12.57 -19.01
C THR A 201 4.61 11.12 -18.71
N VAL A 202 5.52 10.43 -18.02
CA VAL A 202 5.30 9.06 -17.55
C VAL A 202 5.46 9.02 -16.04
N VAL A 203 4.50 8.39 -15.35
CA VAL A 203 4.60 8.08 -13.93
C VAL A 203 4.82 6.58 -13.77
N ASN A 204 5.97 6.22 -13.24
CA ASN A 204 6.35 4.82 -13.02
C ASN A 204 5.81 4.32 -11.69
N CYS A 205 4.74 3.53 -11.73
CA CYS A 205 4.09 2.86 -10.61
C CYS A 205 4.18 1.33 -10.73
N ALA A 206 5.21 0.81 -11.40
CA ALA A 206 5.35 -0.61 -11.74
C ALA A 206 5.82 -1.50 -10.57
N GLY A 207 5.89 -0.97 -9.34
CA GLY A 207 6.26 -1.72 -8.13
C GLY A 207 7.61 -2.41 -8.27
N ALA A 208 7.66 -3.73 -8.10
CA ALA A 208 8.88 -4.52 -8.23
C ALA A 208 9.54 -4.46 -9.64
N TYR A 209 8.84 -3.97 -10.64
CA TYR A 209 9.33 -3.82 -12.02
C TYR A 209 9.75 -2.39 -12.35
N SER A 210 9.74 -1.47 -11.36
CA SER A 210 10.05 -0.05 -11.57
C SER A 210 11.45 0.18 -12.13
N GLY A 211 12.45 -0.61 -11.73
CA GLY A 211 13.80 -0.56 -12.32
C GLY A 211 13.79 -0.88 -13.80
N GLN A 212 13.05 -1.93 -14.22
CA GLN A 212 12.94 -2.32 -15.63
C GLN A 212 12.24 -1.25 -16.47
N VAL A 213 11.17 -0.64 -15.94
CA VAL A 213 10.44 0.45 -16.61
C VAL A 213 11.33 1.69 -16.74
N ALA A 214 12.07 2.05 -15.69
CA ALA A 214 13.01 3.18 -15.73
C ALA A 214 14.12 2.98 -16.79
N ALA A 215 14.64 1.75 -16.90
CA ALA A 215 15.66 1.40 -17.89
C ALA A 215 15.17 1.58 -19.35
N MET A 216 13.87 1.45 -19.62
CA MET A 216 13.28 1.74 -20.93
C MET A 216 13.44 3.22 -21.34
N ALA A 217 13.59 4.12 -20.36
CA ALA A 217 13.86 5.54 -20.57
C ALA A 217 15.35 5.89 -20.40
N GLY A 218 16.24 4.90 -20.29
CA GLY A 218 17.67 5.10 -20.07
C GLY A 218 18.05 5.51 -18.65
N ILE A 219 17.15 5.35 -17.68
CA ILE A 219 17.38 5.72 -16.27
C ILE A 219 17.77 4.47 -15.48
N ASP A 220 18.91 4.52 -14.82
CA ASP A 220 19.32 3.52 -13.83
C ASP A 220 18.67 3.86 -12.48
N LEU A 221 17.62 3.10 -12.15
CA LEU A 221 16.90 3.26 -10.89
C LEU A 221 17.27 2.11 -9.95
N PRO A 222 17.91 2.36 -8.78
CA PRO A 222 18.38 1.32 -7.87
C PRO A 222 17.21 0.69 -7.07
N VAL A 223 16.26 0.12 -7.79
CA VAL A 223 15.09 -0.58 -7.24
C VAL A 223 14.98 -1.96 -7.84
N TRP A 224 14.94 -2.96 -6.99
CA TRP A 224 14.73 -4.36 -7.37
C TRP A 224 13.64 -4.98 -6.53
N GLY A 225 12.94 -5.95 -7.09
CA GLY A 225 11.90 -6.71 -6.39
C GLY A 225 12.51 -7.84 -5.57
N GLU A 226 12.13 -7.92 -4.31
CA GLU A 226 12.41 -9.06 -3.44
C GLU A 226 11.15 -9.90 -3.25
N ARG A 227 11.32 -11.23 -3.22
CA ARG A 227 10.19 -12.13 -3.06
C ARG A 227 9.97 -12.43 -1.59
N HIS A 228 8.87 -11.91 -1.03
CA HIS A 228 8.36 -12.32 0.27
C HIS A 228 7.32 -13.44 0.12
N GLN A 229 7.21 -14.27 1.14
CA GLN A 229 6.22 -15.35 1.19
C GLN A 229 5.15 -15.00 2.23
N ILE A 230 3.89 -15.28 1.89
CA ILE A 230 2.75 -15.18 2.78
C ILE A 230 2.10 -16.56 2.84
N LEU A 231 1.85 -17.04 4.05
CA LEU A 231 1.10 -18.27 4.30
C LEU A 231 -0.35 -17.87 4.62
N ILE A 232 -1.29 -18.64 4.07
CA ILE A 232 -2.71 -18.52 4.38
C ILE A 232 -3.13 -19.85 4.97
N THR A 233 -3.78 -19.81 6.14
CA THR A 233 -4.31 -20.99 6.80
C THR A 233 -5.70 -21.33 6.30
N GLU A 234 -6.21 -22.49 6.67
CA GLU A 234 -7.65 -22.75 6.62
C GLU A 234 -8.38 -21.76 7.53
N PRO A 235 -9.64 -21.40 7.21
CA PRO A 235 -10.45 -20.55 8.07
C PRO A 235 -10.63 -21.18 9.46
N VAL A 236 -10.47 -20.37 10.50
CA VAL A 236 -10.73 -20.75 11.89
C VAL A 236 -11.68 -19.73 12.52
N GLU A 237 -12.27 -20.09 13.65
CA GLU A 237 -13.08 -19.14 14.43
C GLU A 237 -12.28 -17.87 14.76
N PRO A 238 -12.94 -16.72 14.90
CA PRO A 238 -12.26 -15.47 15.24
C PRO A 238 -11.53 -15.58 16.59
N ILE A 239 -10.21 -15.52 16.54
CA ILE A 239 -9.33 -15.64 17.72
C ILE A 239 -8.45 -14.41 17.90
N MET A 240 -8.27 -13.58 16.87
CA MET A 240 -7.35 -12.46 16.88
C MET A 240 -7.99 -11.22 16.25
N GLY A 241 -7.99 -10.10 16.99
CA GLY A 241 -8.45 -8.81 16.49
C GLY A 241 -7.37 -8.03 15.76
N PRO A 242 -6.29 -7.66 16.42
CA PRO A 242 -5.25 -6.81 15.85
C PRO A 242 -4.32 -7.58 14.92
N MET A 243 -3.64 -6.83 14.07
CA MET A 243 -2.45 -7.30 13.38
C MET A 243 -1.27 -7.35 14.36
N VAL A 244 -0.52 -8.45 14.37
CA VAL A 244 0.63 -8.66 15.26
C VAL A 244 1.91 -8.72 14.42
N ILE A 245 2.95 -8.00 14.83
CA ILE A 245 4.24 -8.01 14.15
C ILE A 245 5.40 -8.19 15.15
N SER A 246 6.37 -8.99 14.77
CA SER A 246 7.66 -9.12 15.44
C SER A 246 8.79 -8.95 14.42
N PHE A 247 9.52 -7.85 14.51
CA PHE A 247 10.75 -7.67 13.73
C PHE A 247 11.91 -8.56 14.22
N HIS A 248 11.85 -9.02 15.47
CA HIS A 248 12.83 -9.96 15.99
C HIS A 248 12.73 -11.34 15.36
N HIS A 249 11.52 -11.77 15.05
CA HIS A 249 11.23 -13.07 14.45
C HIS A 249 10.91 -12.99 12.96
N ASP A 250 11.02 -11.81 12.36
CA ASP A 250 10.74 -11.53 10.94
C ASP A 250 9.36 -12.04 10.47
N PHE A 251 8.33 -11.87 11.30
CA PHE A 251 6.99 -12.27 10.93
C PHE A 251 5.92 -11.23 11.32
N TYR A 252 4.82 -11.30 10.62
CA TYR A 252 3.55 -10.69 11.01
C TYR A 252 2.40 -11.67 10.79
N CYS A 253 1.33 -11.51 11.53
CA CYS A 253 0.09 -12.26 11.33
C CYS A 253 -1.12 -11.40 11.57
N GLN A 254 -2.20 -11.76 10.90
CA GLN A 254 -3.52 -11.16 11.09
C GLN A 254 -4.58 -12.22 10.80
N GLN A 255 -5.77 -12.03 11.31
CA GLN A 255 -6.93 -12.80 10.92
C GLN A 255 -7.85 -11.93 10.06
N VAL A 256 -8.06 -12.35 8.80
CA VAL A 256 -8.98 -11.65 7.91
C VAL A 256 -10.45 -12.00 8.23
N PRO A 257 -11.42 -11.20 7.77
CA PRO A 257 -12.84 -11.39 8.09
C PRO A 257 -13.41 -12.78 7.83
N HIS A 258 -12.80 -13.52 6.92
CA HIS A 258 -13.22 -14.89 6.57
C HIS A 258 -12.54 -15.98 7.41
N GLY A 259 -11.77 -15.61 8.44
CA GLY A 259 -11.20 -16.52 9.43
C GLY A 259 -9.82 -17.09 9.11
N SER A 260 -9.23 -16.78 7.95
CA SER A 260 -7.85 -17.24 7.60
C SER A 260 -6.78 -16.25 8.00
#